data_3e581bf0dd49d35e38413665eb0c344e
#
_entry.id   3e581bf0dd49d35e38413665eb0c344e
#
_cell.length_a   1.000
_cell.length_b   1.000
_cell.length_c   1.000
_cell.angle_alpha   90.00
_cell.angle_beta   90.00
_cell.angle_gamma   90.00
#
_symmetry.space_group_name_H-M   'P 1'
#
loop_
_entity.id
_entity.type
_entity.pdbx_description
1 polymer ?
#
loop_
_entity_poly.entity_id
_entity_poly.type
_entity_poly.pdbx_seq_one_letter_code
_entity_poly.pdbx_strand_id
1 'polypeptide(L)'
;LGYIPETISCRFNPGGVFKISNDIMDNPGDSKYGMTTEQIFEAFKILKAKGAKNFGIHAFLASNTVTNEYYPMLAKILFELAVRLHEETGAHISFINLSGGIGIPYRPDQEPNDIRAIGEGVRQVYEEVLVPAGMGDVALCTELGRFMLGPYGCLVTKAIHEKHTHKEYVGVDACAVNLMRPAMYGAYHHITVMGKENTPCDHMYDIVGSLCENNDKFAIDRMLP
;
A
#
# COMPACT_ATOMS: atom_id res chain seq x y z
N LEU A 1 5.41 -14.55 -23.59
CA LEU A 1 4.15 -14.20 -24.26
C LEU A 1 4.15 -14.59 -25.75
N GLY A 2 5.31 -14.75 -26.39
CA GLY A 2 5.41 -14.99 -27.83
C GLY A 2 5.19 -13.75 -28.73
N TYR A 3 4.85 -12.60 -28.14
CA TYR A 3 4.69 -11.31 -28.83
C TYR A 3 5.03 -10.17 -27.87
N ILE A 4 5.27 -8.98 -28.41
CA ILE A 4 5.42 -7.74 -27.64
C ILE A 4 4.09 -6.99 -27.65
N PRO A 5 3.49 -6.70 -26.49
CA PRO A 5 2.30 -5.85 -26.41
C PRO A 5 2.58 -4.45 -26.97
N GLU A 6 1.57 -3.84 -27.58
CA GLU A 6 1.68 -2.46 -28.05
C GLU A 6 1.90 -1.47 -26.90
N THR A 7 1.27 -1.75 -25.76
CA THR A 7 1.44 -0.97 -24.51
C THR A 7 2.04 -1.85 -23.44
N ILE A 8 3.11 -1.39 -22.80
CA ILE A 8 3.83 -2.12 -21.76
C ILE A 8 4.28 -1.20 -20.63
N SER A 9 4.19 -1.67 -19.40
CA SER A 9 4.66 -0.93 -18.24
C SER A 9 5.81 -1.66 -17.54
N CYS A 10 6.78 -0.87 -17.07
CA CYS A 10 7.89 -1.36 -16.26
C CYS A 10 7.78 -0.84 -14.84
N ARG A 11 8.02 -1.73 -13.85
CA ARG A 11 8.06 -1.34 -12.45
C ARG A 11 9.44 -0.82 -12.08
N PHE A 12 9.47 0.39 -11.55
CA PHE A 12 10.68 1.05 -11.08
C PHE A 12 10.91 0.77 -9.59
N ASN A 13 12.17 0.64 -9.21
CA ASN A 13 12.64 0.60 -7.84
C ASN A 13 13.73 1.67 -7.66
N PRO A 14 13.48 2.75 -6.93
CA PRO A 14 14.46 3.82 -6.73
C PRO A 14 15.64 3.41 -5.86
N GLY A 15 15.57 2.26 -5.17
CA GLY A 15 16.57 1.86 -4.18
C GLY A 15 16.56 2.70 -2.90
N GLY A 16 17.51 2.42 -2.01
CA GLY A 16 17.69 3.18 -0.77
C GLY A 16 16.59 2.95 0.27
N VAL A 17 16.47 3.91 1.19
CA VAL A 17 15.48 3.91 2.28
C VAL A 17 14.44 4.97 2.00
N PHE A 18 13.18 4.57 1.97
CA PHE A 18 12.06 5.49 1.81
C PHE A 18 11.47 5.83 3.19
N LYS A 19 11.65 7.06 3.63
CA LYS A 19 11.35 7.50 5.02
C LYS A 19 9.88 7.43 5.44
N ILE A 20 8.95 7.26 4.50
CA ILE A 20 7.50 7.16 4.77
C ILE A 20 7.05 5.70 4.80
N SER A 21 7.96 4.74 4.64
CA SER A 21 7.64 3.32 4.77
C SER A 21 7.22 3.00 6.20
N ASN A 22 6.36 2.02 6.33
CA ASN A 22 6.01 1.39 7.60
C ASN A 22 6.51 -0.06 7.59
N ASP A 23 6.46 -0.72 8.75
CA ASP A 23 6.97 -2.09 8.96
C ASP A 23 6.28 -3.18 8.12
N ILE A 24 5.37 -2.79 7.21
CA ILE A 24 4.63 -3.72 6.34
C ILE A 24 5.38 -4.01 5.05
N MET A 25 6.26 -3.10 4.61
CA MET A 25 7.03 -3.24 3.38
C MET A 25 8.51 -3.03 3.64
N ASP A 26 9.32 -3.83 2.95
CA ASP A 26 10.76 -3.63 2.90
C ASP A 26 11.10 -2.25 2.31
N ASN A 27 12.21 -1.68 2.75
CA ASN A 27 12.77 -0.53 2.06
C ASN A 27 13.02 -0.86 0.58
N PRO A 28 12.92 0.11 -0.34
CA PRO A 28 13.16 -0.14 -1.76
C PRO A 28 14.49 -0.84 -2.03
N GLY A 29 15.56 -0.55 -1.26
CA GLY A 29 16.86 -1.18 -1.41
C GLY A 29 16.87 -2.70 -1.09
N ASP A 30 15.94 -3.16 -0.24
CA ASP A 30 15.82 -4.56 0.19
C ASP A 30 14.67 -5.30 -0.55
N SER A 31 13.86 -4.55 -1.29
CA SER A 31 12.68 -5.09 -1.97
C SER A 31 13.06 -5.91 -3.20
N LYS A 32 12.43 -7.09 -3.35
CA LYS A 32 12.58 -7.96 -4.53
C LYS A 32 11.93 -7.44 -5.82
N TYR A 33 11.22 -6.31 -5.75
CA TYR A 33 10.38 -5.82 -6.86
C TYR A 33 11.03 -4.64 -7.59
N GLY A 34 10.76 -4.56 -8.89
CA GLY A 34 11.11 -3.43 -9.72
C GLY A 34 12.52 -3.50 -10.30
N MET A 35 12.81 -2.55 -11.16
CA MET A 35 14.08 -2.38 -11.88
C MET A 35 14.83 -1.17 -11.32
N THR A 36 16.15 -1.25 -11.26
CA THR A 36 16.99 -0.07 -10.97
C THR A 36 16.87 0.97 -12.09
N THR A 37 17.44 2.15 -11.88
CA THR A 37 17.47 3.20 -12.90
C THR A 37 18.11 2.69 -14.20
N GLU A 38 19.26 2.05 -14.11
CA GLU A 38 19.99 1.52 -15.27
C GLU A 38 19.17 0.44 -16.00
N GLN A 39 18.56 -0.46 -15.22
CA GLN A 39 17.76 -1.55 -15.77
C GLN A 39 16.49 -1.05 -16.48
N ILE A 40 15.80 -0.05 -15.95
CA ILE A 40 14.56 0.45 -16.58
C ILE A 40 14.88 1.20 -17.88
N PHE A 41 15.97 1.96 -17.95
CA PHE A 41 16.43 2.59 -19.19
C PHE A 41 16.77 1.56 -20.27
N GLU A 42 17.50 0.51 -19.91
CA GLU A 42 17.83 -0.57 -20.84
C GLU A 42 16.58 -1.34 -21.27
N ALA A 43 15.66 -1.63 -20.35
CA ALA A 43 14.39 -2.27 -20.67
C ALA A 43 13.57 -1.46 -21.68
N PHE A 44 13.49 -0.15 -21.54
CA PHE A 44 12.78 0.72 -22.48
C PHE A 44 13.41 0.71 -23.87
N LYS A 45 14.73 0.75 -23.97
CA LYS A 45 15.45 0.64 -25.25
C LYS A 45 15.16 -0.70 -25.93
N ILE A 46 15.27 -1.81 -25.21
CA ILE A 46 15.00 -3.17 -25.72
C ILE A 46 13.54 -3.30 -26.18
N LEU A 47 12.59 -2.87 -25.35
CA LEU A 47 11.17 -3.00 -25.65
C LEU A 47 10.76 -2.15 -26.86
N LYS A 48 11.30 -0.93 -26.97
CA LYS A 48 11.09 -0.07 -28.12
C LYS A 48 11.65 -0.70 -29.40
N ALA A 49 12.87 -1.23 -29.34
CA ALA A 49 13.49 -1.94 -30.48
C ALA A 49 12.68 -3.18 -30.90
N LYS A 50 11.95 -3.80 -29.97
CA LYS A 50 11.06 -4.95 -30.24
C LYS A 50 9.64 -4.56 -30.67
N GLY A 51 9.34 -3.27 -30.80
CA GLY A 51 8.09 -2.76 -31.38
C GLY A 51 7.02 -2.32 -30.37
N ALA A 52 7.33 -2.20 -29.08
CA ALA A 52 6.42 -1.53 -28.15
C ALA A 52 6.27 -0.04 -28.52
N LYS A 53 5.05 0.49 -28.48
CA LYS A 53 4.75 1.86 -28.91
C LYS A 53 4.46 2.77 -27.73
N ASN A 54 3.67 2.28 -26.76
CA ASN A 54 3.23 3.04 -25.59
C ASN A 54 3.85 2.45 -24.33
N PHE A 55 4.40 3.29 -23.50
CA PHE A 55 5.09 2.87 -22.28
C PHE A 55 4.38 3.41 -21.06
N GLY A 56 4.37 2.61 -20.02
CA GLY A 56 3.98 3.02 -18.67
C GLY A 56 5.13 2.82 -17.70
N ILE A 57 5.11 3.57 -16.63
CA ILE A 57 5.96 3.33 -15.46
C ILE A 57 5.10 3.16 -14.22
N HIS A 58 5.62 2.38 -13.29
CA HIS A 58 4.94 2.03 -12.05
C HIS A 58 5.96 1.93 -10.91
N ALA A 59 5.58 2.35 -9.71
CA ALA A 59 6.31 2.04 -8.50
C ALA A 59 5.34 1.90 -7.32
N PHE A 60 5.70 1.06 -6.36
CA PHE A 60 4.96 0.86 -5.13
C PHE A 60 5.95 0.82 -3.96
N LEU A 61 6.01 1.88 -3.17
CA LEU A 61 7.07 2.11 -2.18
C LEU A 61 6.58 2.01 -0.73
N ALA A 62 5.29 2.11 -0.49
CA ALA A 62 4.72 2.03 0.86
C ALA A 62 3.29 1.49 0.84
N SER A 63 2.83 0.99 1.99
CA SER A 63 1.49 0.47 2.18
C SER A 63 0.89 1.02 3.46
N ASN A 64 -0.39 1.39 3.41
CA ASN A 64 -1.14 1.96 4.53
C ASN A 64 -0.48 3.22 5.13
N THR A 65 -0.07 4.15 4.29
CA THR A 65 0.43 5.45 4.74
C THR A 65 -0.75 6.32 5.20
N VAL A 66 -0.62 6.90 6.38
CA VAL A 66 -1.62 7.83 6.96
C VAL A 66 -1.11 9.26 6.93
N THR A 67 -0.51 9.66 5.81
CA THR A 67 0.02 10.98 5.53
C THR A 67 -0.35 11.43 4.12
N ASN A 68 -0.59 12.71 3.93
CA ASN A 68 -0.96 13.29 2.64
C ASN A 68 0.26 13.50 1.71
N GLU A 69 1.49 13.39 2.23
CA GLU A 69 2.73 13.70 1.50
C GLU A 69 3.25 12.53 0.64
N TYR A 70 2.84 11.30 0.95
CA TYR A 70 3.36 10.10 0.27
C TYR A 70 3.14 10.14 -1.25
N TYR A 71 1.90 10.38 -1.68
CA TYR A 71 1.56 10.35 -3.11
C TYR A 71 2.19 11.48 -3.93
N PRO A 72 2.17 12.74 -3.50
CA PRO A 72 2.91 13.80 -4.19
C PRO A 72 4.41 13.53 -4.31
N MET A 73 5.01 12.93 -3.27
CA MET A 73 6.43 12.56 -3.28
C MET A 73 6.71 11.41 -4.26
N LEU A 74 5.88 10.37 -4.26
CA LEU A 74 5.96 9.28 -5.25
C LEU A 74 5.76 9.80 -6.67
N ALA A 75 4.77 10.68 -6.87
CA ALA A 75 4.50 11.32 -8.15
C ALA A 75 5.73 12.06 -8.67
N LYS A 76 6.39 12.86 -7.82
CA LYS A 76 7.61 13.57 -8.20
C LYS A 76 8.71 12.62 -8.70
N ILE A 77 8.98 11.55 -7.96
CA ILE A 77 9.98 10.54 -8.34
C ILE A 77 9.66 9.94 -9.71
N LEU A 78 8.40 9.56 -9.93
CA LEU A 78 8.00 8.91 -11.18
C LEU A 78 7.91 9.89 -12.35
N PHE A 79 7.49 11.12 -12.13
CA PHE A 79 7.39 12.14 -13.18
C PHE A 79 8.78 12.57 -13.67
N GLU A 80 9.72 12.81 -12.75
CA GLU A 80 11.12 13.10 -13.10
C GLU A 80 11.76 11.92 -13.86
N LEU A 81 11.49 10.70 -13.46
CA LEU A 81 11.93 9.51 -14.18
C LEU A 81 11.31 9.42 -15.57
N ALA A 82 10.01 9.71 -15.71
CA ALA A 82 9.30 9.69 -16.99
C ALA A 82 9.90 10.66 -18.00
N VAL A 83 10.18 11.90 -17.56
CA VAL A 83 10.81 12.93 -18.40
C VAL A 83 12.18 12.42 -18.89
N ARG A 84 13.02 11.93 -18.01
CA ARG A 84 14.32 11.38 -18.38
C ARG A 84 14.23 10.18 -19.32
N LEU A 85 13.31 9.26 -19.09
CA LEU A 85 13.09 8.10 -19.96
C LEU A 85 12.62 8.55 -21.35
N HIS A 86 11.73 9.53 -21.43
CA HIS A 86 11.28 10.12 -22.69
C HIS A 86 12.44 10.76 -23.46
N GLU A 87 13.20 11.64 -22.82
CA GLU A 87 14.32 12.36 -23.42
C GLU A 87 15.45 11.43 -23.89
N GLU A 88 15.88 10.48 -23.05
CA GLU A 88 17.05 9.65 -23.33
C GLU A 88 16.74 8.44 -24.26
N THR A 89 15.50 7.94 -24.26
CA THR A 89 15.12 6.75 -25.06
C THR A 89 14.21 7.09 -26.24
N GLY A 90 13.58 8.27 -26.24
CA GLY A 90 12.53 8.64 -27.15
C GLY A 90 11.29 7.75 -27.03
N ALA A 91 11.07 7.11 -25.89
CA ALA A 91 9.88 6.30 -25.65
C ALA A 91 8.66 7.20 -25.41
N HIS A 92 7.51 6.82 -25.96
CA HIS A 92 6.25 7.52 -25.68
C HIS A 92 5.66 7.02 -24.36
N ILE A 93 5.75 7.84 -23.31
CA ILE A 93 5.14 7.54 -22.01
C ILE A 93 3.67 7.92 -22.07
N SER A 94 2.78 6.94 -22.08
CA SER A 94 1.34 7.16 -22.20
C SER A 94 0.63 7.20 -20.83
N PHE A 95 1.21 6.57 -19.81
CA PHE A 95 0.65 6.60 -18.45
C PHE A 95 1.69 6.38 -17.35
N ILE A 96 1.38 6.87 -16.19
CA ILE A 96 2.14 6.63 -14.95
C ILE A 96 1.19 6.06 -13.91
N ASN A 97 1.52 4.89 -13.36
CA ASN A 97 0.75 4.25 -12.32
C ASN A 97 1.40 4.53 -10.95
N LEU A 98 0.73 5.34 -10.15
CA LEU A 98 1.13 5.67 -8.78
C LEU A 98 0.82 4.54 -7.79
N SER A 99 0.25 3.42 -8.27
CA SER A 99 -0.08 2.25 -7.47
C SER A 99 -1.06 2.54 -6.32
N GLY A 100 -0.92 1.78 -5.24
CA GLY A 100 -1.66 1.96 -3.99
C GLY A 100 -0.83 2.66 -2.91
N GLY A 101 -1.15 2.35 -1.67
CA GLY A 101 -0.38 2.82 -0.51
C GLY A 101 -1.11 3.81 0.38
N ILE A 102 -2.09 4.56 -0.14
CA ILE A 102 -2.94 5.42 0.71
C ILE A 102 -3.67 4.54 1.72
N GLY A 103 -3.44 4.85 2.98
CA GLY A 103 -3.97 4.10 4.11
C GLY A 103 -5.33 4.60 4.58
N ILE A 104 -5.83 3.88 5.57
CA ILE A 104 -7.03 4.22 6.33
C ILE A 104 -6.68 4.23 7.81
N PRO A 105 -7.39 4.98 8.64
CA PRO A 105 -7.25 4.90 10.08
C PRO A 105 -7.77 3.53 10.56
N TYR A 106 -6.93 2.78 11.28
CA TYR A 106 -7.32 1.55 11.96
C TYR A 106 -7.58 1.76 13.44
N ARG A 107 -7.06 2.85 14.01
CA ARG A 107 -7.29 3.22 15.41
C ARG A 107 -8.30 4.36 15.47
N PRO A 108 -9.15 4.41 16.49
CA PRO A 108 -10.13 5.48 16.66
C PRO A 108 -9.54 6.90 16.80
N ASP A 109 -8.27 6.98 17.19
CA ASP A 109 -7.52 8.23 17.40
C ASP A 109 -6.71 8.66 16.18
N GLN A 110 -6.73 7.90 15.09
CA GLN A 110 -6.04 8.25 13.85
C GLN A 110 -6.90 9.13 12.96
N GLU A 111 -6.31 10.20 12.44
CA GLU A 111 -6.95 11.05 11.45
C GLU A 111 -6.92 10.38 10.04
N PRO A 112 -8.00 10.47 9.28
CA PRO A 112 -8.03 9.96 7.91
C PRO A 112 -7.20 10.84 6.98
N ASN A 113 -6.68 10.24 5.90
CA ASN A 113 -6.06 10.98 4.82
C ASN A 113 -7.09 11.89 4.11
N ASP A 114 -6.67 13.10 3.76
CA ASP A 114 -7.43 13.98 2.89
C ASP A 114 -7.10 13.69 1.42
N ILE A 115 -7.96 12.92 0.76
CA ILE A 115 -7.75 12.53 -0.64
C ILE A 115 -7.77 13.73 -1.60
N ARG A 116 -8.42 14.82 -1.25
CA ARG A 116 -8.44 16.05 -2.07
C ARG A 116 -7.11 16.78 -1.96
N ALA A 117 -6.56 16.90 -0.75
CA ALA A 117 -5.22 17.46 -0.53
C ALA A 117 -4.15 16.62 -1.22
N ILE A 118 -4.25 15.29 -1.16
CA ILE A 118 -3.37 14.37 -1.89
C ILE A 118 -3.47 14.61 -3.41
N GLY A 119 -4.68 14.65 -3.95
CA GLY A 119 -4.91 14.90 -5.38
C GLY A 119 -4.37 16.24 -5.85
N GLU A 120 -4.55 17.28 -5.04
CA GLU A 120 -4.02 18.62 -5.32
C GLU A 120 -2.50 18.64 -5.33
N GLY A 121 -1.86 17.96 -4.36
CA GLY A 121 -0.41 17.84 -4.33
C GLY A 121 0.14 17.09 -5.55
N VAL A 122 -0.53 16.02 -5.99
CA VAL A 122 -0.15 15.30 -7.22
C VAL A 122 -0.33 16.20 -8.45
N ARG A 123 -1.42 16.97 -8.53
CA ARG A 123 -1.68 17.91 -9.62
C ARG A 123 -0.58 18.97 -9.73
N GLN A 124 -0.18 19.55 -8.60
CA GLN A 124 0.89 20.54 -8.57
C GLN A 124 2.20 19.96 -9.13
N VAL A 125 2.59 18.78 -8.69
CA VAL A 125 3.80 18.12 -9.21
C VAL A 125 3.67 17.79 -10.71
N TYR A 126 2.49 17.41 -11.19
CA TYR A 126 2.23 17.18 -12.61
C TYR A 126 2.45 18.45 -13.44
N GLU A 127 1.89 19.56 -12.98
CA GLU A 127 2.04 20.86 -13.63
C GLU A 127 3.49 21.41 -13.58
N GLU A 128 4.22 21.08 -12.53
CA GLU A 128 5.61 21.51 -12.38
C GLU A 128 6.60 20.67 -13.18
N VAL A 129 6.35 19.38 -13.39
CA VAL A 129 7.32 18.44 -13.98
C VAL A 129 6.92 18.01 -15.39
N LEU A 130 5.71 17.48 -15.58
CA LEU A 130 5.31 16.89 -16.87
C LEU A 130 4.89 17.94 -17.90
N VAL A 131 4.12 18.93 -17.50
CA VAL A 131 3.63 19.96 -18.43
C VAL A 131 4.77 20.74 -19.11
N PRO A 132 5.79 21.23 -18.38
CA PRO A 132 6.93 21.93 -19.02
C PRO A 132 7.76 21.03 -19.93
N ALA A 133 7.78 19.73 -19.69
CA ALA A 133 8.44 18.74 -20.52
C ALA A 133 7.65 18.34 -21.80
N GLY A 134 6.48 18.97 -22.03
CA GLY A 134 5.61 18.62 -23.15
C GLY A 134 4.85 17.31 -22.97
N MET A 135 4.76 16.79 -21.76
CA MET A 135 4.13 15.50 -21.41
C MET A 135 2.80 15.71 -20.66
N GLY A 136 2.09 16.79 -20.93
CA GLY A 136 0.83 17.14 -20.28
C GLY A 136 -0.37 16.26 -20.68
N ASP A 137 -0.17 15.26 -21.52
CA ASP A 137 -1.16 14.26 -21.95
C ASP A 137 -0.97 12.89 -21.26
N VAL A 138 0.05 12.73 -20.41
CA VAL A 138 0.32 11.48 -19.69
C VAL A 138 -0.80 11.18 -18.71
N ALA A 139 -1.44 10.01 -18.85
CA ALA A 139 -2.49 9.58 -17.97
C ALA A 139 -1.96 9.12 -16.61
N LEU A 140 -2.68 9.41 -15.53
CA LEU A 140 -2.37 8.90 -14.20
C LEU A 140 -3.30 7.75 -13.84
N CYS A 141 -2.73 6.66 -13.31
CA CYS A 141 -3.44 5.50 -12.80
C CYS A 141 -3.14 5.30 -11.31
N THR A 142 -4.11 4.76 -10.58
CA THR A 142 -3.98 4.44 -9.16
C THR A 142 -4.59 3.08 -8.84
N GLU A 143 -4.13 2.44 -7.74
CA GLU A 143 -4.58 1.13 -7.27
C GLU A 143 -4.98 1.21 -5.79
N LEU A 144 -5.94 2.07 -5.47
CA LEU A 144 -6.31 2.45 -4.10
C LEU A 144 -7.25 1.45 -3.38
N GLY A 145 -7.03 0.15 -3.53
CA GLY A 145 -7.93 -0.90 -3.02
C GLY A 145 -8.28 -0.73 -1.54
N ARG A 146 -7.29 -0.55 -0.67
CA ARG A 146 -7.53 -0.39 0.77
C ARG A 146 -8.33 0.88 1.08
N PHE A 147 -7.93 2.01 0.50
CA PHE A 147 -8.60 3.28 0.72
C PHE A 147 -10.08 3.22 0.30
N MET A 148 -10.37 2.57 -0.82
CA MET A 148 -11.73 2.47 -1.37
C MET A 148 -12.63 1.49 -0.61
N LEU A 149 -12.09 0.35 -0.16
CA LEU A 149 -12.90 -0.77 0.35
C LEU A 149 -12.67 -1.07 1.83
N GLY A 150 -11.48 -0.78 2.35
CA GLY A 150 -11.11 -1.15 3.72
C GLY A 150 -12.03 -0.58 4.81
N PRO A 151 -12.53 0.67 4.72
CA PRO A 151 -13.43 1.23 5.72
C PRO A 151 -14.80 0.55 5.80
N TYR A 152 -15.18 -0.21 4.77
CA TYR A 152 -16.51 -0.81 4.63
C TYR A 152 -16.52 -2.32 4.87
N GLY A 153 -15.39 -2.91 5.23
CA GLY A 153 -15.27 -4.33 5.52
C GLY A 153 -15.01 -4.61 7.00
N CYS A 154 -15.57 -5.70 7.52
CA CYS A 154 -15.26 -6.20 8.85
C CYS A 154 -15.20 -7.73 8.85
N LEU A 155 -14.43 -8.29 9.79
CA LEU A 155 -14.52 -9.69 10.16
C LEU A 155 -15.49 -9.81 11.33
N VAL A 156 -16.57 -10.56 11.14
CA VAL A 156 -17.50 -10.91 12.21
C VAL A 156 -17.16 -12.31 12.70
N THR A 157 -16.96 -12.46 14.00
CA THR A 157 -16.62 -13.73 14.63
C THR A 157 -17.27 -13.85 15.99
N LYS A 158 -17.41 -15.07 16.49
CA LYS A 158 -18.02 -15.36 17.78
C LYS A 158 -16.96 -15.77 18.79
N ALA A 159 -17.01 -15.20 19.99
CA ALA A 159 -16.28 -15.72 21.13
C ALA A 159 -16.86 -17.08 21.52
N ILE A 160 -16.04 -18.13 21.49
CA ILE A 160 -16.45 -19.51 21.76
C ILE A 160 -15.81 -20.09 23.01
N HIS A 161 -14.77 -19.46 23.53
CA HIS A 161 -14.01 -19.96 24.65
C HIS A 161 -13.29 -18.85 25.41
N GLU A 162 -13.21 -18.96 26.72
CA GLU A 162 -12.36 -18.14 27.59
C GLU A 162 -11.34 -19.04 28.27
N LYS A 163 -10.11 -18.54 28.43
CA LYS A 163 -9.05 -19.26 29.11
C LYS A 163 -8.26 -18.30 30.01
N HIS A 164 -8.18 -18.67 31.26
CA HIS A 164 -7.49 -17.93 32.31
C HIS A 164 -6.22 -18.68 32.71
N THR A 165 -5.04 -18.12 32.40
CA THR A 165 -3.74 -18.69 32.78
C THR A 165 -2.83 -17.58 33.30
N HIS A 166 -1.66 -17.39 32.68
CA HIS A 166 -0.80 -16.22 32.96
C HIS A 166 -1.31 -14.94 32.28
N LYS A 167 -2.20 -15.09 31.33
CA LYS A 167 -2.96 -14.04 30.65
C LYS A 167 -4.42 -14.46 30.50
N GLU A 168 -5.25 -13.49 30.19
CA GLU A 168 -6.66 -13.69 29.86
C GLU A 168 -6.80 -13.81 28.34
N TYR A 169 -7.44 -14.90 27.89
CA TYR A 169 -7.64 -15.19 26.48
C TYR A 169 -9.11 -15.32 26.14
N VAL A 170 -9.51 -14.75 25.00
CA VAL A 170 -10.80 -15.04 24.36
C VAL A 170 -10.52 -15.74 23.04
N GLY A 171 -10.95 -17.00 22.94
CA GLY A 171 -10.92 -17.79 21.70
C GLY A 171 -12.12 -17.51 20.84
N VAL A 172 -11.87 -17.30 19.54
CA VAL A 172 -12.93 -17.04 18.55
C VAL A 172 -13.00 -18.14 17.49
N ASP A 173 -14.13 -18.25 16.78
CA ASP A 173 -14.35 -19.21 15.69
C ASP A 173 -13.74 -18.79 14.35
N ALA A 174 -12.89 -17.79 14.36
CA ALA A 174 -12.04 -17.37 13.23
C ALA A 174 -10.57 -17.69 13.52
N CYS A 175 -9.71 -17.51 12.54
CA CYS A 175 -8.27 -17.71 12.67
C CYS A 175 -7.48 -16.77 11.74
N ALA A 176 -6.16 -16.79 11.83
CA ALA A 176 -5.27 -15.94 11.02
C ALA A 176 -5.50 -16.07 9.51
N VAL A 177 -6.06 -17.19 9.02
CA VAL A 177 -6.41 -17.37 7.60
C VAL A 177 -7.55 -16.43 7.18
N ASN A 178 -8.45 -16.07 8.09
CA ASN A 178 -9.55 -15.13 7.81
C ASN A 178 -9.09 -13.66 7.83
N LEU A 179 -8.10 -13.33 8.68
CA LEU A 179 -7.51 -12.01 8.80
C LEU A 179 -6.05 -12.12 9.23
N MET A 180 -5.16 -12.27 8.26
CA MET A 180 -3.75 -12.59 8.52
C MET A 180 -2.89 -11.43 9.01
N ARG A 181 -3.29 -10.19 8.77
CA ARG A 181 -2.46 -9.01 9.07
C ARG A 181 -2.02 -8.88 10.53
N PRO A 182 -2.85 -9.12 11.54
CA PRO A 182 -2.39 -9.11 12.94
C PRO A 182 -1.29 -10.13 13.20
N ALA A 183 -1.46 -11.37 12.74
CA ALA A 183 -0.52 -12.45 12.96
C ALA A 183 0.83 -12.26 12.23
N MET A 184 0.78 -11.75 10.98
CA MET A 184 1.96 -11.60 10.13
C MET A 184 2.75 -10.31 10.38
N TYR A 185 2.06 -9.23 10.70
CA TYR A 185 2.66 -7.88 10.74
C TYR A 185 2.46 -7.18 12.09
N GLY A 186 1.84 -7.83 13.09
CA GLY A 186 1.43 -7.14 14.32
C GLY A 186 0.44 -5.99 14.08
N ALA A 187 -0.26 -6.01 12.94
CA ALA A 187 -1.11 -4.91 12.51
C ALA A 187 -2.33 -4.76 13.44
N TYR A 188 -2.56 -3.53 13.88
CA TYR A 188 -3.74 -3.22 14.66
C TYR A 188 -5.01 -3.28 13.80
N HIS A 189 -6.03 -3.95 14.31
CA HIS A 189 -7.42 -3.83 13.87
C HIS A 189 -8.28 -3.49 15.07
N HIS A 190 -9.20 -2.54 14.91
CA HIS A 190 -10.15 -2.21 15.98
C HIS A 190 -11.12 -3.37 16.20
N ILE A 191 -11.40 -3.67 17.46
CA ILE A 191 -12.35 -4.72 17.86
C ILE A 191 -13.51 -4.05 18.58
N THR A 192 -14.72 -4.32 18.10
CA THR A 192 -15.96 -3.92 18.75
C THR A 192 -16.67 -5.17 19.26
N VAL A 193 -17.04 -5.18 20.53
CA VAL A 193 -17.83 -6.26 21.12
C VAL A 193 -19.31 -5.89 20.95
N MET A 194 -20.01 -6.63 20.10
CA MET A 194 -21.41 -6.37 19.75
C MET A 194 -22.30 -6.43 20.99
N GLY A 195 -23.11 -5.40 21.18
CA GLY A 195 -23.99 -5.26 22.34
C GLY A 195 -23.33 -4.67 23.58
N LYS A 196 -22.01 -4.37 23.51
CA LYS A 196 -21.24 -3.76 24.60
C LYS A 196 -20.52 -2.47 24.16
N GLU A 197 -20.97 -1.83 23.09
CA GLU A 197 -20.32 -0.68 22.45
C GLU A 197 -20.13 0.52 23.42
N ASN A 198 -21.00 0.63 24.44
CA ASN A 198 -20.97 1.70 25.44
C ASN A 198 -20.46 1.22 26.81
N THR A 199 -19.95 -0.01 26.89
CA THR A 199 -19.40 -0.56 28.14
C THR A 199 -17.93 -0.15 28.25
N PRO A 200 -17.41 0.20 29.44
CA PRO A 200 -15.99 0.49 29.61
C PRO A 200 -15.11 -0.68 29.18
N CYS A 201 -14.02 -0.39 28.46
CA CYS A 201 -13.00 -1.37 28.12
C CYS A 201 -11.99 -1.43 29.29
N ASP A 202 -12.27 -2.22 30.29
CA ASP A 202 -11.54 -2.29 31.55
C ASP A 202 -10.85 -3.64 31.81
N HIS A 203 -11.04 -4.62 30.92
CA HIS A 203 -10.38 -5.92 30.95
C HIS A 203 -9.38 -6.10 29.81
N MET A 204 -8.23 -6.68 30.13
CA MET A 204 -7.15 -6.93 29.18
C MET A 204 -7.18 -8.36 28.67
N TYR A 205 -7.31 -8.54 27.37
CA TYR A 205 -7.36 -9.86 26.71
C TYR A 205 -6.38 -9.99 25.55
N ASP A 206 -5.88 -11.21 25.34
CA ASP A 206 -5.40 -11.66 24.02
C ASP A 206 -6.58 -12.32 23.29
N ILE A 207 -6.86 -11.87 22.06
CA ILE A 207 -7.89 -12.46 21.20
C ILE A 207 -7.22 -13.44 20.26
N VAL A 208 -7.59 -14.73 20.37
CA VAL A 208 -6.88 -15.83 19.72
C VAL A 208 -7.81 -16.63 18.80
N GLY A 209 -7.23 -17.14 17.71
CA GLY A 209 -7.94 -18.00 16.76
C GLY A 209 -7.84 -19.48 17.12
N SER A 210 -8.29 -20.33 16.20
CA SER A 210 -8.46 -21.76 16.39
C SER A 210 -7.31 -22.63 15.85
N LEU A 211 -6.24 -22.02 15.29
CA LEU A 211 -5.12 -22.77 14.76
C LEU A 211 -4.15 -23.20 15.85
N CYS A 212 -3.46 -24.32 15.63
CA CYS A 212 -2.32 -24.73 16.44
C CYS A 212 -1.06 -23.94 16.04
N GLU A 213 -1.15 -22.62 16.08
CA GLU A 213 -0.11 -21.65 15.72
C GLU A 213 -0.06 -20.55 16.79
N ASN A 214 1.12 -20.35 17.38
CA ASN A 214 1.27 -19.42 18.50
C ASN A 214 0.95 -17.95 18.12
N ASN A 215 1.14 -17.60 16.84
CA ASN A 215 0.84 -16.26 16.31
C ASN A 215 -0.60 -16.14 15.76
N ASP A 216 -1.46 -17.14 15.94
CA ASP A 216 -2.87 -17.03 15.57
C ASP A 216 -3.62 -16.13 16.55
N LYS A 217 -3.27 -14.84 16.51
CA LYS A 217 -3.80 -13.80 17.40
C LYS A 217 -4.31 -12.62 16.58
N PHE A 218 -5.52 -12.20 16.90
CA PHE A 218 -6.12 -10.98 16.34
C PHE A 218 -5.73 -9.73 17.12
N ALA A 219 -5.48 -9.90 18.42
CA ALA A 219 -5.02 -8.83 19.31
C ALA A 219 -4.24 -9.39 20.50
N ILE A 220 -3.31 -8.60 21.00
CA ILE A 220 -2.52 -8.86 22.19
C ILE A 220 -2.71 -7.69 23.13
N ASP A 221 -2.88 -7.98 24.44
CA ASP A 221 -3.06 -6.99 25.51
C ASP A 221 -4.11 -5.92 25.15
N ARG A 222 -5.24 -6.37 24.62
CA ARG A 222 -6.34 -5.50 24.17
C ARG A 222 -7.32 -5.24 25.30
N MET A 223 -7.53 -3.96 25.63
CA MET A 223 -8.59 -3.54 26.55
C MET A 223 -9.96 -3.68 25.85
N LEU A 224 -10.83 -4.50 26.43
CA LEU A 224 -12.19 -4.78 25.95
C LEU A 224 -13.20 -4.76 27.11
N PRO A 225 -14.53 -4.62 26.81
CA PRO A 225 -15.59 -4.69 27.82
C PRO A 225 -15.92 -6.12 28.26
#